data_e01d512a70c165d21d38f3004a0549d5
#
_entry.id   e01d512a70c165d21d38f3004a0549d5
#
_cell.length_a   1.000
_cell.length_b   1.000
_cell.length_c   1.000
_cell.angle_alpha   90.00
_cell.angle_beta   90.00
_cell.angle_gamma   90.00
#
_symmetry.space_group_name_H-M   'P 1'
#
loop_
_entity.id
_entity.type
_entity.pdbx_description
1 polymer ?
#
loop_
_entity_poly.entity_id
_entity_poly.type
_entity_poly.pdbx_seq_one_letter_code
_entity_poly.pdbx_strand_id
1 'polypeptide(L)'
;MKKFLLVWVSLILSLGIAAQPKFGDKKMSREEFHQFRYNYLTKKAGFTEEESTKFFPLYTNFSLQKFKLDNECRKIVDRCEKQLEEDVDAAMNKILSNHQAVVELEKNLYEEAKQVVSPEKYVRFHKAEMMFSFEMLRDFRRSDGRHRNPKQNSPERKVKTEPHE
;
A
#
# COMPACT_ATOMS: atom_id res chain seq x y z
N MET A 1 -7.42 20.89 -32.97
CA MET A 1 -7.49 20.18 -31.67
C MET A 1 -6.09 19.91 -31.12
N LYS A 2 -5.20 20.92 -31.04
CA LYS A 2 -3.80 20.78 -30.57
C LYS A 2 -3.45 21.78 -29.46
N LYS A 3 -4.43 22.46 -28.85
CA LYS A 3 -4.19 23.55 -27.88
C LYS A 3 -4.54 23.21 -26.42
N PHE A 4 -5.06 22.03 -26.12
CA PHE A 4 -5.41 21.61 -24.75
C PHE A 4 -4.35 20.75 -24.05
N LEU A 5 -3.29 20.35 -24.75
CA LEU A 5 -2.23 19.48 -24.19
C LEU A 5 -1.11 20.27 -23.47
N LEU A 6 -1.05 21.60 -23.66
CA LEU A 6 0.03 22.43 -23.09
C LEU A 6 -0.29 23.05 -21.73
N VAL A 7 -1.53 22.95 -21.25
CA VAL A 7 -1.94 23.55 -19.97
C VAL A 7 -1.64 22.64 -18.78
N TRP A 8 -1.46 21.33 -19.01
CA TRP A 8 -1.19 20.35 -17.94
C TRP A 8 0.29 20.21 -17.55
N VAL A 9 1.22 20.71 -18.39
CA VAL A 9 2.67 20.59 -18.15
C VAL A 9 3.20 21.69 -17.24
N SER A 10 2.51 22.82 -17.11
CA SER A 10 3.02 23.98 -16.35
C SER A 10 2.73 23.94 -14.84
N LEU A 11 2.00 22.97 -14.32
CA LEU A 11 1.60 22.93 -12.90
C LEU A 11 2.50 22.07 -12.01
N ILE A 12 3.54 21.43 -12.57
CA ILE A 12 4.38 20.47 -11.84
C ILE A 12 5.73 21.04 -11.40
N LEU A 13 6.08 22.26 -11.84
CA LEU A 13 7.43 22.83 -11.65
C LEU A 13 7.64 23.66 -10.36
N SER A 14 6.73 23.60 -9.39
CA SER A 14 6.85 24.39 -8.14
C SER A 14 6.66 23.60 -6.84
N LEU A 15 7.01 22.32 -6.79
CA LEU A 15 7.05 21.60 -5.50
C LEU A 15 8.50 21.38 -5.08
N GLY A 16 9.09 22.50 -4.58
CA GLY A 16 10.27 22.43 -3.74
C GLY A 16 10.05 21.50 -2.55
N ILE A 17 11.11 20.77 -2.21
CA ILE A 17 11.40 20.02 -0.99
C ILE A 17 10.22 20.02 0.02
N ALA A 18 9.22 19.22 -0.25
CA ALA A 18 8.14 19.00 0.71
C ALA A 18 8.61 17.99 1.74
N ALA A 19 8.66 18.44 2.99
CA ALA A 19 8.83 17.60 4.16
C ALA A 19 7.95 16.35 4.05
N GLN A 20 8.52 15.19 4.39
CA GLN A 20 7.79 13.94 4.41
C GLN A 20 6.50 14.12 5.22
N PRO A 21 5.33 13.74 4.69
CA PRO A 21 4.10 13.84 5.44
C PRO A 21 4.24 13.01 6.72
N LYS A 22 4.09 13.66 7.88
CA LYS A 22 4.08 12.99 9.17
C LYS A 22 2.77 12.21 9.26
N PHE A 23 2.84 10.90 9.16
CA PHE A 23 1.76 10.00 9.52
C PHE A 23 1.50 10.15 11.03
N GLY A 24 0.37 10.71 11.43
CA GLY A 24 0.07 10.73 12.85
C GLY A 24 -1.21 11.44 13.25
N ASP A 25 -1.54 12.57 12.66
CA ASP A 25 -2.62 13.41 13.20
C ASP A 25 -3.73 13.79 12.21
N LYS A 26 -3.62 13.42 10.94
CA LYS A 26 -4.65 13.73 9.94
C LYS A 26 -5.07 12.49 9.18
N LYS A 27 -6.36 12.19 9.21
CA LYS A 27 -6.96 11.14 8.38
C LYS A 27 -6.73 11.48 6.92
N MET A 28 -5.81 10.76 6.27
CA MET A 28 -5.47 10.95 4.86
C MET A 28 -6.66 10.59 3.98
N SER A 29 -6.96 11.40 2.99
CA SER A 29 -7.98 11.05 1.98
C SER A 29 -7.50 9.86 1.15
N ARG A 30 -8.42 9.25 0.40
CA ARG A 30 -8.09 8.13 -0.48
C ARG A 30 -7.11 8.56 -1.57
N GLU A 31 -7.30 9.73 -2.12
CA GLU A 31 -6.47 10.34 -3.17
C GLU A 31 -5.06 10.65 -2.64
N GLU A 32 -4.96 11.25 -1.46
CA GLU A 32 -3.69 11.50 -0.79
C GLU A 32 -2.92 10.20 -0.53
N PHE A 33 -3.62 9.13 -0.11
CA PHE A 33 -3.01 7.83 0.10
C PHE A 33 -2.48 7.20 -1.20
N HIS A 34 -3.25 7.28 -2.29
CA HIS A 34 -2.80 6.79 -3.61
C HIS A 34 -1.58 7.57 -4.10
N GLN A 35 -1.59 8.89 -4.00
CA GLN A 35 -0.46 9.72 -4.37
C GLN A 35 0.78 9.42 -3.53
N PHE A 36 0.61 9.27 -2.22
CA PHE A 36 1.69 8.87 -1.32
C PHE A 36 2.29 7.52 -1.72
N ARG A 37 1.44 6.51 -2.00
CA ARG A 37 1.89 5.19 -2.43
C ARG A 37 2.68 5.26 -3.74
N TYR A 38 2.19 6.00 -4.72
CA TYR A 38 2.88 6.15 -6.01
C TYR A 38 4.23 6.85 -5.86
N ASN A 39 4.30 7.91 -5.08
CA ASN A 39 5.56 8.61 -4.78
C ASN A 39 6.56 7.68 -4.06
N TYR A 40 6.09 6.90 -3.11
CA TYR A 40 6.91 5.92 -2.42
C TYR A 40 7.46 4.86 -3.40
N LEU A 41 6.61 4.27 -4.23
CA LEU A 41 6.99 3.23 -5.19
C LEU A 41 7.95 3.78 -6.24
N THR A 42 7.69 4.95 -6.80
CA THR A 42 8.58 5.67 -7.73
C THR A 42 9.98 5.84 -7.14
N LYS A 43 10.06 6.37 -5.92
CA LYS A 43 11.33 6.61 -5.23
C LYS A 43 12.10 5.32 -4.95
N LYS A 44 11.42 4.28 -4.46
CA LYS A 44 12.06 3.00 -4.11
C LYS A 44 12.51 2.21 -5.35
N ALA A 45 11.74 2.25 -6.42
CA ALA A 45 12.08 1.61 -7.69
C ALA A 45 13.18 2.37 -8.45
N GLY A 46 13.33 3.66 -8.19
CA GLY A 46 14.23 4.55 -8.93
C GLY A 46 13.69 4.86 -10.34
N PHE A 47 12.37 4.99 -10.47
CA PHE A 47 11.74 5.40 -11.72
C PHE A 47 12.00 6.88 -11.99
N THR A 48 12.20 7.22 -13.27
CA THR A 48 12.13 8.59 -13.74
C THR A 48 10.66 9.04 -13.82
N GLU A 49 10.44 10.33 -14.02
CA GLU A 49 9.09 10.89 -14.23
C GLU A 49 8.42 10.28 -15.47
N GLU A 50 9.18 10.16 -16.58
CA GLU A 50 8.70 9.54 -17.82
C GLU A 50 8.34 8.05 -17.61
N GLU A 51 9.20 7.28 -16.96
CA GLU A 51 8.93 5.88 -16.64
C GLU A 51 7.69 5.74 -15.73
N SER A 52 7.56 6.59 -14.73
CA SER A 52 6.40 6.59 -13.81
C SER A 52 5.10 6.88 -14.57
N THR A 53 5.11 7.87 -15.45
CA THR A 53 3.94 8.28 -16.24
C THR A 53 3.45 7.14 -17.15
N LYS A 54 4.37 6.35 -17.70
CA LYS A 54 4.04 5.21 -18.56
C LYS A 54 3.69 3.95 -17.76
N PHE A 55 4.36 3.71 -16.64
CA PHE A 55 4.22 2.49 -15.85
C PHE A 55 2.95 2.46 -14.99
N PHE A 56 2.63 3.54 -14.28
CA PHE A 56 1.50 3.52 -13.33
C PHE A 56 0.13 3.29 -13.95
N PRO A 57 -0.18 3.67 -15.20
CA PRO A 57 -1.43 3.23 -15.85
C PRO A 57 -1.52 1.71 -16.00
N LEU A 58 -0.42 1.03 -16.37
CA LEU A 58 -0.36 -0.44 -16.47
C LEU A 58 -0.59 -1.08 -15.11
N TYR A 59 0.13 -0.60 -14.09
CA TYR A 59 0.00 -1.07 -12.72
C TYR A 59 -1.40 -0.82 -12.13
N THR A 60 -2.03 0.30 -12.46
CA THR A 60 -3.40 0.62 -12.00
C THR A 60 -4.40 -0.36 -12.61
N ASN A 61 -4.29 -0.64 -13.91
CA ASN A 61 -5.14 -1.61 -14.59
C ASN A 61 -4.99 -3.01 -13.97
N PHE A 62 -3.77 -3.47 -13.80
CA PHE A 62 -3.46 -4.72 -13.08
C PHE A 62 -4.09 -4.74 -11.69
N SER A 63 -3.87 -3.70 -10.89
CA SER A 63 -4.36 -3.62 -9.50
C SER A 63 -5.89 -3.68 -9.43
N LEU A 64 -6.59 -3.06 -10.37
CA LEU A 64 -8.05 -3.11 -10.44
C LEU A 64 -8.56 -4.52 -10.79
N GLN A 65 -7.91 -5.21 -11.72
CA GLN A 65 -8.30 -6.58 -12.09
C GLN A 65 -8.01 -7.55 -10.94
N LYS A 66 -6.82 -7.45 -10.35
CA LYS A 66 -6.46 -8.23 -9.15
C LYS A 66 -7.45 -8.02 -8.02
N PHE A 67 -7.81 -6.78 -7.71
CA PHE A 67 -8.80 -6.46 -6.67
C PHE A 67 -10.16 -7.12 -6.90
N LYS A 68 -10.62 -7.18 -8.17
CA LYS A 68 -11.90 -7.86 -8.51
C LYS A 68 -11.82 -9.36 -8.18
N LEU A 69 -10.73 -10.04 -8.57
CA LEU A 69 -10.52 -11.46 -8.31
C LEU A 69 -10.39 -11.75 -6.80
N ASP A 70 -9.59 -10.95 -6.09
CA ASP A 70 -9.41 -11.07 -4.64
C ASP A 70 -10.73 -10.83 -3.88
N ASN A 71 -11.57 -9.91 -4.36
CA ASN A 71 -12.88 -9.64 -3.77
C ASN A 71 -13.88 -10.75 -4.04
N GLU A 72 -13.82 -11.38 -5.22
CA GLU A 72 -14.60 -12.58 -5.51
C GLU A 72 -14.21 -13.74 -4.58
N CYS A 73 -12.91 -13.99 -4.40
CA CYS A 73 -12.44 -15.01 -3.46
C CYS A 73 -12.96 -14.76 -2.04
N ARG A 74 -12.88 -13.51 -1.54
CA ARG A 74 -13.42 -13.17 -0.21
C ARG A 74 -14.90 -13.47 -0.08
N LYS A 75 -15.70 -13.12 -1.09
CA LYS A 75 -17.14 -13.41 -1.09
C LYS A 75 -17.44 -14.90 -1.08
N ILE A 76 -16.63 -15.71 -1.77
CA ILE A 76 -16.75 -17.19 -1.75
C ILE A 76 -16.45 -17.70 -0.34
N VAL A 77 -15.33 -17.27 0.26
CA VAL A 77 -14.96 -17.67 1.64
C VAL A 77 -16.06 -17.28 2.63
N ASP A 78 -16.58 -16.04 2.57
CA ASP A 78 -17.66 -15.57 3.44
C ASP A 78 -18.94 -16.44 3.33
N ARG A 79 -19.28 -16.94 2.11
CA ARG A 79 -20.42 -17.84 1.92
C ARG A 79 -20.16 -19.22 2.52
N CYS A 80 -18.95 -19.77 2.29
CA CYS A 80 -18.56 -21.04 2.88
C CYS A 80 -18.60 -21.00 4.42
N GLU A 81 -18.06 -19.94 5.04
CA GLU A 81 -18.09 -19.77 6.50
C GLU A 81 -19.51 -19.69 7.07
N LYS A 82 -20.44 -19.08 6.32
CA LYS A 82 -21.85 -18.97 6.69
C LYS A 82 -22.67 -20.22 6.33
N GLN A 83 -22.04 -21.27 5.82
CA GLN A 83 -22.70 -22.51 5.35
C GLN A 83 -23.78 -22.25 4.29
N LEU A 84 -23.58 -21.23 3.47
CA LEU A 84 -24.47 -20.86 2.36
C LEU A 84 -24.02 -21.44 1.02
N GLU A 85 -22.90 -22.18 1.00
CA GLU A 85 -22.34 -22.84 -0.16
C GLU A 85 -22.61 -24.34 -0.06
N GLU A 86 -23.28 -24.90 -1.07
CA GLU A 86 -23.65 -26.32 -1.09
C GLU A 86 -22.47 -27.20 -1.52
N ASP A 87 -21.59 -26.67 -2.40
CA ASP A 87 -20.41 -27.38 -2.92
C ASP A 87 -19.13 -26.61 -2.59
N VAL A 88 -18.53 -26.98 -1.46
CA VAL A 88 -17.28 -26.38 -0.97
C VAL A 88 -16.10 -26.70 -1.89
N ASP A 89 -16.07 -27.88 -2.52
CA ASP A 89 -14.98 -28.23 -3.44
C ASP A 89 -15.02 -27.39 -4.71
N ALA A 90 -16.22 -27.16 -5.28
CA ALA A 90 -16.39 -26.24 -6.40
C ALA A 90 -16.00 -24.81 -6.02
N ALA A 91 -16.35 -24.35 -4.81
CA ALA A 91 -15.96 -23.05 -4.29
C ALA A 91 -14.43 -22.91 -4.19
N MET A 92 -13.75 -23.92 -3.64
CA MET A 92 -12.28 -23.95 -3.56
C MET A 92 -11.63 -23.97 -4.94
N ASN A 93 -12.15 -24.74 -5.88
CA ASN A 93 -11.66 -24.75 -7.26
C ASN A 93 -11.79 -23.37 -7.91
N LYS A 94 -12.87 -22.63 -7.64
CA LYS A 94 -13.05 -21.27 -8.14
C LYS A 94 -12.03 -20.31 -7.54
N ILE A 95 -11.74 -20.42 -6.24
CA ILE A 95 -10.70 -19.62 -5.56
C ILE A 95 -9.33 -19.90 -6.21
N LEU A 96 -8.97 -21.15 -6.42
CA LEU A 96 -7.71 -21.54 -7.05
C LEU A 96 -7.59 -21.02 -8.48
N SER A 97 -8.68 -21.09 -9.26
CA SER A 97 -8.74 -20.52 -10.61
C SER A 97 -8.52 -19.01 -10.61
N ASN A 98 -9.12 -18.29 -9.65
CA ASN A 98 -8.90 -16.84 -9.50
C ASN A 98 -7.46 -16.52 -9.14
N HIS A 99 -6.80 -17.31 -8.27
CA HIS A 99 -5.37 -17.15 -7.98
C HIS A 99 -4.49 -17.38 -9.21
N GLN A 100 -4.81 -18.38 -10.04
CA GLN A 100 -4.11 -18.59 -11.31
C GLN A 100 -4.27 -17.40 -12.24
N ALA A 101 -5.48 -16.83 -12.34
CA ALA A 101 -5.73 -15.63 -13.13
C ALA A 101 -4.91 -14.42 -12.64
N VAL A 102 -4.72 -14.26 -11.31
CA VAL A 102 -3.85 -13.22 -10.75
C VAL A 102 -2.40 -13.43 -11.19
N VAL A 103 -1.89 -14.67 -11.18
CA VAL A 103 -0.53 -14.97 -11.66
C VAL A 103 -0.36 -14.61 -13.14
N GLU A 104 -1.35 -14.89 -13.98
CA GLU A 104 -1.29 -14.48 -15.39
C GLU A 104 -1.34 -12.95 -15.56
N LEU A 105 -2.13 -12.23 -14.75
CA LEU A 105 -2.11 -10.77 -14.74
C LEU A 105 -0.74 -10.21 -14.33
N GLU A 106 -0.06 -10.82 -13.35
CA GLU A 106 1.29 -10.42 -12.94
C GLU A 106 2.32 -10.64 -14.04
N LYS A 107 2.25 -11.76 -14.77
CA LYS A 107 3.11 -12.03 -15.93
C LYS A 107 2.89 -10.99 -17.04
N ASN A 108 1.63 -10.70 -17.35
CA ASN A 108 1.28 -9.71 -18.37
C ASN A 108 1.80 -8.31 -17.98
N LEU A 109 1.61 -7.91 -16.72
CA LEU A 109 2.16 -6.66 -16.21
C LEU A 109 3.69 -6.61 -16.38
N TYR A 110 4.39 -7.69 -16.08
CA TYR A 110 5.84 -7.73 -16.25
C TYR A 110 6.27 -7.62 -17.72
N GLU A 111 5.59 -8.32 -18.62
CA GLU A 111 5.87 -8.22 -20.06
C GLU A 111 5.65 -6.80 -20.61
N GLU A 112 4.57 -6.14 -20.21
CA GLU A 112 4.29 -4.74 -20.58
C GLU A 112 5.30 -3.78 -19.90
N ALA A 113 5.62 -4.00 -18.64
CA ALA A 113 6.55 -3.18 -17.88
C ALA A 113 7.97 -3.17 -18.47
N LYS A 114 8.44 -4.29 -19.04
CA LYS A 114 9.76 -4.38 -19.71
C LYS A 114 9.91 -3.40 -20.89
N GLN A 115 8.82 -2.93 -21.46
CA GLN A 115 8.85 -1.94 -22.54
C GLN A 115 9.01 -0.50 -22.00
N VAL A 116 8.86 -0.31 -20.69
CA VAL A 116 8.82 1.01 -20.04
C VAL A 116 9.97 1.19 -19.06
N VAL A 117 10.30 0.15 -18.28
CA VAL A 117 11.32 0.19 -17.23
C VAL A 117 12.29 -0.98 -17.37
N SER A 118 13.52 -0.82 -16.86
CA SER A 118 14.46 -1.95 -16.87
C SER A 118 14.02 -3.06 -15.90
N PRO A 119 14.42 -4.32 -16.15
CA PRO A 119 14.10 -5.45 -15.26
C PRO A 119 14.54 -5.19 -13.80
N GLU A 120 15.71 -4.54 -13.59
CA GLU A 120 16.22 -4.23 -12.26
C GLU A 120 15.34 -3.23 -11.53
N LYS A 121 14.81 -2.23 -12.24
CA LYS A 121 13.87 -1.26 -11.69
C LYS A 121 12.54 -1.92 -11.36
N TYR A 122 12.06 -2.84 -12.20
CA TYR A 122 10.86 -3.61 -11.93
C TYR A 122 11.00 -4.48 -10.67
N VAL A 123 12.15 -5.17 -10.49
CA VAL A 123 12.41 -5.95 -9.27
C VAL A 123 12.43 -5.05 -8.03
N ARG A 124 13.03 -3.84 -8.11
CA ARG A 124 12.97 -2.88 -7.00
C ARG A 124 11.55 -2.40 -6.72
N PHE A 125 10.75 -2.16 -7.76
CA PHE A 125 9.33 -1.83 -7.63
C PHE A 125 8.57 -2.97 -6.92
N HIS A 126 8.71 -4.20 -7.36
CA HIS A 126 8.05 -5.37 -6.76
C HIS A 126 8.43 -5.53 -5.28
N LYS A 127 9.71 -5.38 -4.94
CA LYS A 127 10.16 -5.36 -3.55
C LYS A 127 9.52 -4.21 -2.75
N ALA A 128 9.47 -3.01 -3.32
CA ALA A 128 8.89 -1.85 -2.66
C ALA A 128 7.38 -2.04 -2.42
N GLU A 129 6.67 -2.64 -3.37
CA GLU A 129 5.25 -2.95 -3.25
C GLU A 129 4.99 -3.95 -2.12
N MET A 130 5.75 -5.04 -2.05
CA MET A 130 5.67 -6.01 -0.95
C MET A 130 5.95 -5.36 0.41
N MET A 131 6.94 -4.46 0.49
CA MET A 131 7.36 -3.81 1.73
C MET A 131 6.46 -2.65 2.15
N PHE A 132 5.67 -2.09 1.24
CA PHE A 132 4.86 -0.90 1.50
C PHE A 132 3.95 -1.07 2.72
N SER A 133 3.19 -2.15 2.80
CA SER A 133 2.28 -2.42 3.92
C SER A 133 3.02 -2.58 5.25
N PHE A 134 4.19 -3.22 5.24
CA PHE A 134 5.02 -3.39 6.45
C PHE A 134 5.61 -2.06 6.93
N GLU A 135 6.12 -1.24 6.01
CA GLU A 135 6.68 0.07 6.35
C GLU A 135 5.59 0.99 6.89
N MET A 136 4.40 0.98 6.29
CA MET A 136 3.24 1.74 6.75
C MET A 136 2.82 1.35 8.17
N LEU A 137 2.69 0.06 8.46
CA LEU A 137 2.34 -0.42 9.80
C LEU A 137 3.41 -0.08 10.83
N ARG A 138 4.68 -0.14 10.46
CA ARG A 138 5.79 0.23 11.35
C ARG A 138 5.77 1.72 11.70
N ASP A 139 5.52 2.56 10.69
CA ASP A 139 5.49 4.01 10.90
C ASP A 139 4.26 4.42 11.71
N PHE A 140 3.12 3.75 11.53
CA PHE A 140 1.92 3.93 12.33
C PHE A 140 2.19 3.60 13.82
N ARG A 141 2.81 2.44 14.11
CA ARG A 141 3.18 2.06 15.49
C ARG A 141 4.15 3.05 16.14
N ARG A 142 5.07 3.62 15.36
CA ARG A 142 6.01 4.63 15.87
C ARG A 142 5.34 5.96 16.20
N SER A 143 4.32 6.36 15.45
CA SER A 143 3.55 7.57 15.72
C SER A 143 2.70 7.39 16.99
N ASP A 144 2.04 6.25 17.14
CA ASP A 144 1.19 5.92 18.30
C ASP A 144 2.01 5.79 19.60
N GLY A 145 3.22 5.23 19.51
CA GLY A 145 4.15 5.09 20.65
C GLY A 145 4.70 6.43 21.17
N ARG A 146 4.72 7.50 20.38
CA ARG A 146 5.16 8.83 20.78
C ARG A 146 4.13 9.58 21.64
N HIS A 147 2.87 9.18 21.61
CA HIS A 147 1.81 9.74 22.46
C HIS A 147 1.69 9.04 23.83
N ARG A 148 2.32 7.89 24.03
CA ARG A 148 2.45 7.29 25.35
C ARG A 148 3.63 7.93 26.10
N ASN A 149 3.30 9.00 26.83
CA ASN A 149 4.22 9.68 27.75
C ASN A 149 4.65 8.70 28.84
N PRO A 150 5.96 8.32 28.98
CA PRO A 150 6.40 7.34 29.99
C PRO A 150 6.42 7.89 31.43
N LYS A 151 5.89 9.09 31.69
CA LYS A 151 6.00 9.77 32.99
C LYS A 151 4.83 9.53 33.94
N GLN A 152 3.90 8.61 33.66
CA GLN A 152 2.71 8.47 34.52
C GLN A 152 2.54 7.14 35.26
N ASN A 153 3.57 6.28 35.35
CA ASN A 153 3.51 5.07 36.14
C ASN A 153 4.78 4.87 37.00
N SER A 154 5.06 5.83 37.86
CA SER A 154 5.85 5.54 39.07
C SER A 154 4.86 5.46 40.25
N PRO A 155 4.56 4.28 40.78
CA PRO A 155 3.84 4.20 42.04
C PRO A 155 4.75 4.79 43.14
N GLU A 156 4.34 5.88 43.76
CA GLU A 156 4.95 6.38 44.97
C GLU A 156 4.95 5.26 46.03
N ARG A 157 6.12 4.71 46.27
CA ARG A 157 6.35 3.78 47.37
C ARG A 157 6.29 4.59 48.65
N LYS A 158 5.11 4.65 49.29
CA LYS A 158 4.96 5.16 50.65
C LYS A 158 5.75 4.25 51.57
N VAL A 159 6.91 4.72 52.00
CA VAL A 159 7.67 4.12 53.08
C VAL A 159 6.90 4.42 54.37
N LYS A 160 6.25 3.42 54.96
CA LYS A 160 5.75 3.48 56.32
C LYS A 160 6.97 3.38 57.26
N THR A 161 7.33 4.46 57.89
CA THR A 161 8.18 4.46 59.08
C THR A 161 7.30 4.12 60.27
N GLU A 162 7.49 2.93 60.86
CA GLU A 162 6.95 2.58 62.17
C GLU A 162 7.89 3.16 63.22
N PRO A 163 7.37 3.76 64.32
CA PRO A 163 8.19 4.18 65.44
C PRO A 163 8.45 2.98 66.37
N HIS A 164 9.70 2.78 66.68
CA HIS A 164 10.12 1.90 67.81
C HIS A 164 9.86 2.60 69.13
N GLU A 165 9.04 1.95 69.97
CA GLU A 165 9.15 1.98 71.43
C GLU A 165 9.68 0.64 71.96
#